data_0143adbe4a33e51cf6656c3c04c8b1a1
#
_entry.id   0143adbe4a33e51cf6656c3c04c8b1a1
#
_cell.length_a   1.000
_cell.length_b   1.000
_cell.length_c   1.000
_cell.angle_alpha   90.00
_cell.angle_beta   90.00
_cell.angle_gamma   90.00
#
_symmetry.space_group_name_H-M   'P 1'
#
loop_
_entity.id
_entity.type
_entity.pdbx_description
1 polymer ?
#
loop_
_entity_poly.entity_id
_entity_poly.type
_entity_poly.pdbx_seq_one_letter_code
_entity_poly.pdbx_strand_id
1 'polypeptide(L)'
;MCIRDSIYYRTDHHWTSLGAYYAYCAWRGIEPNADEWTQEVLCDDFYGTTWNKVPLPSVPAEEITAWYKHINRSVSYNNGQYETDSIYERKYLSVSDQYAVFLNSNQAQTVIEGSGKSGKLLLIKDSYGNTFSQFPVEDYAEVHVLDLRFFKGDVTEYAKENDITDALVLYGVQNFVKDTNLRF
;
A
#
# COMPACT_ATOMS: atom_id res chain seq x y z
N MET A 1 -10.38 2.83 -24.42
CA MET A 1 -10.20 2.54 -22.98
C MET A 1 -9.56 3.79 -22.36
N CYS A 2 -10.23 4.43 -21.41
CA CYS A 2 -9.66 5.62 -20.76
C CYS A 2 -8.63 5.15 -19.73
N ILE A 3 -7.42 5.71 -19.73
CA ILE A 3 -6.37 5.37 -18.76
C ILE A 3 -6.89 5.49 -17.30
N ARG A 4 -7.82 6.42 -17.04
CA ARG A 4 -8.47 6.55 -15.72
C ARG A 4 -9.16 5.28 -15.24
N ASP A 5 -9.79 4.53 -16.15
CA ASP A 5 -10.59 3.36 -15.79
C ASP A 5 -9.74 2.16 -15.38
N SER A 6 -8.41 2.23 -15.57
CA SER A 6 -7.46 1.18 -15.20
C SER A 6 -6.57 1.52 -14.01
N ILE A 7 -6.40 2.82 -13.67
CA ILE A 7 -5.52 3.24 -12.58
C ILE A 7 -6.25 3.59 -11.28
N TYR A 8 -7.57 3.76 -11.33
CA TYR A 8 -8.44 3.92 -10.17
C TYR A 8 -9.62 2.97 -10.25
N TYR A 9 -10.05 2.45 -9.10
CA TYR A 9 -11.29 1.70 -9.02
C TYR A 9 -12.50 2.60 -9.30
N ARG A 10 -13.51 2.05 -9.95
CA ARG A 10 -14.81 2.73 -10.15
C ARG A 10 -15.69 2.60 -8.92
N THR A 11 -15.52 1.48 -8.18
CA THR A 11 -16.34 1.13 -7.03
C THR A 11 -15.69 1.56 -5.71
N ASP A 12 -14.43 1.98 -5.73
CA ASP A 12 -13.68 2.42 -4.56
C ASP A 12 -12.98 3.78 -4.80
N HIS A 13 -12.55 4.42 -3.72
CA HIS A 13 -11.82 5.69 -3.79
C HIS A 13 -10.31 5.53 -3.97
N HIS A 14 -9.79 4.31 -3.89
CA HIS A 14 -8.38 4.04 -4.07
C HIS A 14 -8.00 3.83 -5.54
N TRP A 15 -6.72 3.92 -5.79
CA TRP A 15 -6.13 3.45 -7.03
C TRP A 15 -6.05 1.91 -7.07
N THR A 16 -5.90 1.36 -8.28
CA THR A 16 -5.59 -0.06 -8.50
C THR A 16 -4.10 -0.32 -8.25
N SER A 17 -3.68 -1.60 -8.24
CA SER A 17 -2.25 -1.95 -8.21
C SER A 17 -1.50 -1.35 -9.41
N LEU A 18 -2.13 -1.29 -10.60
CA LEU A 18 -1.55 -0.63 -11.76
C LEU A 18 -1.35 0.88 -11.53
N GLY A 19 -2.32 1.55 -10.90
CA GLY A 19 -2.19 2.97 -10.56
C GLY A 19 -1.05 3.23 -9.59
N ALA A 20 -0.95 2.39 -8.54
CA ALA A 20 0.15 2.45 -7.57
C ALA A 20 1.50 2.14 -8.21
N TYR A 21 1.56 1.21 -9.19
CA TYR A 21 2.77 0.91 -9.96
C TYR A 21 3.26 2.11 -10.77
N TYR A 22 2.37 2.80 -11.47
CA TYR A 22 2.78 4.02 -12.20
C TYR A 22 3.28 5.12 -11.25
N ALA A 23 2.69 5.26 -10.07
CA ALA A 23 3.19 6.19 -9.06
C ALA A 23 4.60 5.79 -8.56
N TYR A 24 4.83 4.49 -8.34
CA TYR A 24 6.15 3.96 -8.01
C TYR A 24 7.18 4.25 -9.10
N CYS A 25 6.86 3.97 -10.38
CA CYS A 25 7.76 4.25 -11.50
C CYS A 25 8.08 5.75 -11.60
N ALA A 26 7.08 6.62 -11.43
CA ALA A 26 7.27 8.06 -11.45
C ALA A 26 8.16 8.55 -10.29
N TRP A 27 7.97 8.02 -9.08
CA TRP A 27 8.81 8.33 -7.92
C TRP A 27 10.26 7.88 -8.11
N ARG A 28 10.45 6.69 -8.70
CA ARG A 28 11.79 6.14 -8.98
C ARG A 28 12.46 6.76 -10.21
N GLY A 29 11.72 7.47 -11.05
CA GLY A 29 12.22 7.99 -12.32
C GLY A 29 12.57 6.90 -13.33
N ILE A 30 11.80 5.79 -13.34
CA ILE A 30 11.99 4.64 -14.23
C ILE A 30 10.83 4.49 -15.21
N GLU A 31 11.12 3.95 -16.39
CA GLU A 31 10.08 3.61 -17.37
C GLU A 31 9.29 2.38 -16.89
N PRO A 32 7.95 2.39 -16.99
CA PRO A 32 7.13 1.26 -16.59
C PRO A 32 7.41 0.01 -17.45
N ASN A 33 7.68 -1.12 -16.78
CA ASN A 33 7.81 -2.44 -17.39
C ASN A 33 7.05 -3.47 -16.52
N ALA A 34 5.76 -3.61 -16.79
CA ALA A 34 4.87 -4.48 -16.00
C ALA A 34 5.20 -5.98 -16.15
N ASP A 35 5.88 -6.36 -17.23
CA ASP A 35 6.25 -7.75 -17.50
C ASP A 35 7.31 -8.31 -16.51
N GLU A 36 7.98 -7.43 -15.76
CA GLU A 36 8.90 -7.84 -14.71
C GLU A 36 8.20 -8.28 -13.42
N TRP A 37 6.90 -8.11 -13.33
CA TRP A 37 6.11 -8.37 -12.14
C TRP A 37 5.13 -9.51 -12.35
N THR A 38 5.07 -10.43 -11.39
CA THR A 38 3.96 -11.38 -11.32
C THR A 38 2.71 -10.63 -10.90
N GLN A 39 1.64 -10.81 -11.68
CA GLN A 39 0.33 -10.22 -11.43
C GLN A 39 -0.65 -11.34 -11.12
N GLU A 40 -1.13 -11.39 -9.88
CA GLU A 40 -2.07 -12.40 -9.42
C GLU A 40 -3.41 -11.75 -9.10
N VAL A 41 -4.50 -12.24 -9.69
CA VAL A 41 -5.85 -11.84 -9.31
C VAL A 41 -6.18 -12.47 -7.96
N LEU A 42 -6.36 -11.63 -6.93
CA LEU A 42 -6.72 -12.06 -5.57
C LEU A 42 -8.23 -12.27 -5.42
N CYS A 43 -9.04 -11.43 -6.04
CA CYS A 43 -10.49 -11.59 -6.19
C CYS A 43 -10.97 -10.85 -7.44
N ASP A 44 -12.11 -11.27 -7.97
CA ASP A 44 -12.80 -10.74 -9.15
C ASP A 44 -14.23 -10.22 -8.86
N ASP A 45 -14.58 -10.17 -7.58
CA ASP A 45 -15.88 -9.76 -7.07
C ASP A 45 -15.82 -8.50 -6.18
N PHE A 46 -14.79 -7.67 -6.35
CA PHE A 46 -14.56 -6.50 -5.54
C PHE A 46 -15.58 -5.39 -5.79
N TYR A 47 -16.23 -4.98 -4.70
CA TYR A 47 -17.02 -3.76 -4.60
C TYR A 47 -16.52 -2.93 -3.43
N GLY A 48 -15.95 -1.77 -3.74
CA GLY A 48 -15.30 -0.94 -2.73
C GLY A 48 -16.24 -0.02 -1.95
N THR A 49 -15.63 0.83 -1.13
CA THR A 49 -16.33 1.69 -0.17
C THR A 49 -17.23 2.73 -0.82
N THR A 50 -16.96 3.15 -2.06
CA THR A 50 -17.82 4.10 -2.79
C THR A 50 -19.12 3.44 -3.20
N TRP A 51 -19.03 2.23 -3.77
CA TRP A 51 -20.20 1.45 -4.16
C TRP A 51 -21.05 1.05 -2.93
N ASN A 52 -20.42 0.68 -1.82
CA ASN A 52 -21.12 0.33 -0.58
C ASN A 52 -21.96 1.49 -0.02
N LYS A 53 -21.58 2.74 -0.29
CA LYS A 53 -22.36 3.94 0.11
C LYS A 53 -23.49 4.24 -0.86
N VAL A 54 -23.26 4.03 -2.15
CA VAL A 54 -24.23 4.31 -3.23
C VAL A 54 -24.15 3.19 -4.26
N PRO A 55 -24.85 2.06 -4.02
CA PRO A 55 -24.84 0.95 -4.96
C PRO A 55 -25.46 1.32 -6.29
N LEU A 56 -24.74 1.10 -7.38
CA LEU A 56 -25.20 1.29 -8.75
C LEU A 56 -25.19 -0.06 -9.48
N PRO A 57 -26.34 -0.73 -9.64
CA PRO A 57 -26.40 -2.09 -10.20
C PRO A 57 -25.79 -2.26 -11.60
N SER A 58 -25.62 -1.15 -12.32
CA SER A 58 -24.98 -1.14 -13.66
C SER A 58 -23.47 -1.14 -13.65
N VAL A 59 -22.84 -0.95 -12.48
CA VAL A 59 -21.39 -0.98 -12.34
C VAL A 59 -20.97 -2.41 -12.00
N PRO A 60 -20.18 -3.09 -12.86
CA PRO A 60 -19.71 -4.44 -12.58
C PRO A 60 -18.68 -4.46 -11.46
N ALA A 61 -18.50 -5.63 -10.86
CA ALA A 61 -17.39 -5.92 -9.96
C ALA A 61 -16.05 -5.66 -10.62
N GLU A 62 -15.02 -5.47 -9.80
CA GLU A 62 -13.65 -5.20 -10.23
C GLU A 62 -12.70 -6.26 -9.64
N GLU A 63 -11.47 -6.30 -10.15
CA GLU A 63 -10.45 -7.22 -9.67
C GLU A 63 -9.50 -6.52 -8.71
N ILE A 64 -9.15 -7.18 -7.60
CA ILE A 64 -7.97 -6.81 -6.80
C ILE A 64 -6.82 -7.69 -7.27
N THR A 65 -5.70 -7.07 -7.65
CA THR A 65 -4.49 -7.77 -8.11
C THR A 65 -3.32 -7.52 -7.17
N ALA A 66 -2.60 -8.59 -6.83
CA ALA A 66 -1.29 -8.53 -6.20
C ALA A 66 -0.21 -8.41 -7.27
N TRP A 67 0.80 -7.58 -7.03
CA TRP A 67 1.96 -7.42 -7.89
C TRP A 67 3.24 -7.65 -7.09
N TYR A 68 4.05 -8.64 -7.49
CA TYR A 68 5.25 -9.01 -6.76
C TYR A 68 6.33 -9.61 -7.67
N LYS A 69 7.59 -9.49 -7.27
CA LYS A 69 8.71 -10.30 -7.78
C LYS A 69 8.97 -11.48 -6.84
N HIS A 70 8.82 -11.26 -5.53
CA HIS A 70 8.93 -12.27 -4.48
C HIS A 70 7.71 -12.18 -3.57
N ILE A 71 6.92 -13.24 -3.46
CA ILE A 71 5.65 -13.22 -2.71
C ILE A 71 5.84 -13.34 -1.21
N ASN A 72 6.80 -14.17 -0.75
CA ASN A 72 7.04 -14.41 0.66
C ASN A 72 8.00 -13.36 1.21
N ARG A 73 7.57 -12.66 2.27
CA ARG A 73 8.33 -11.62 2.95
C ARG A 73 7.97 -11.60 4.42
N SER A 74 8.94 -11.45 5.28
CA SER A 74 8.68 -11.17 6.69
C SER A 74 8.04 -9.80 6.84
N VAL A 75 6.88 -9.78 7.50
CA VAL A 75 6.13 -8.55 7.79
C VAL A 75 5.77 -8.53 9.26
N SER A 76 6.17 -7.47 9.94
CA SER A 76 5.89 -7.26 11.37
C SER A 76 5.02 -6.02 11.55
N TYR A 77 3.96 -6.14 12.33
CA TYR A 77 3.02 -5.07 12.61
C TYR A 77 3.09 -4.63 14.07
N ASN A 78 3.03 -3.31 14.31
CA ASN A 78 2.89 -2.70 15.62
C ASN A 78 3.92 -3.24 16.63
N ASN A 79 5.21 -3.17 16.29
CA ASN A 79 6.33 -3.64 17.11
C ASN A 79 6.26 -5.14 17.45
N GLY A 80 5.95 -5.99 16.48
CA GLY A 80 5.92 -7.44 16.65
C GLY A 80 4.67 -8.01 17.30
N GLN A 81 3.60 -7.21 17.45
CA GLN A 81 2.33 -7.71 17.97
C GLN A 81 1.67 -8.74 17.04
N TYR A 82 1.91 -8.64 15.75
CA TYR A 82 1.49 -9.60 14.75
C TYR A 82 2.55 -9.71 13.66
N GLU A 83 2.84 -10.92 13.24
CA GLU A 83 3.83 -11.22 12.19
C GLU A 83 3.22 -12.17 11.15
N THR A 84 3.65 -12.02 9.90
CA THR A 84 3.22 -12.83 8.76
C THR A 84 4.34 -12.93 7.73
N ASP A 85 4.19 -13.83 6.77
CA ASP A 85 5.12 -14.03 5.66
C ASP A 85 4.67 -13.38 4.35
N SER A 86 3.63 -12.52 4.39
CA SER A 86 3.07 -11.87 3.22
C SER A 86 2.54 -10.47 3.53
N ILE A 87 2.66 -9.56 2.57
CA ILE A 87 1.98 -8.25 2.60
C ILE A 87 0.49 -8.36 2.24
N TYR A 88 0.02 -9.54 1.80
CA TYR A 88 -1.35 -9.78 1.35
C TYR A 88 -2.11 -10.65 2.36
N GLU A 89 -2.96 -10.05 3.14
CA GLU A 89 -3.80 -10.72 4.16
C GLU A 89 -5.11 -11.24 3.56
N ARG A 90 -5.04 -12.42 2.93
CA ARG A 90 -6.15 -13.02 2.17
C ARG A 90 -7.44 -13.22 2.97
N LYS A 91 -7.40 -13.20 4.31
CA LYS A 91 -8.59 -13.24 5.16
C LYS A 91 -9.60 -12.12 4.86
N TYR A 92 -9.11 -10.98 4.35
CA TYR A 92 -9.98 -9.85 4.00
C TYR A 92 -10.77 -10.05 2.69
N LEU A 93 -10.39 -11.00 1.85
CA LEU A 93 -11.12 -11.27 0.59
C LEU A 93 -12.53 -11.82 0.83
N SER A 94 -12.83 -12.32 2.02
CA SER A 94 -14.15 -12.84 2.41
C SER A 94 -14.99 -11.88 3.26
N VAL A 95 -14.55 -10.62 3.42
CA VAL A 95 -15.29 -9.59 4.18
C VAL A 95 -15.60 -8.38 3.30
N SER A 96 -16.44 -7.46 3.78
CA SER A 96 -16.86 -6.29 3.00
C SER A 96 -15.74 -5.31 2.65
N ASP A 97 -14.67 -5.24 3.46
CA ASP A 97 -13.48 -4.41 3.19
C ASP A 97 -12.38 -5.27 2.58
N GLN A 98 -12.58 -5.72 1.34
CA GLN A 98 -11.61 -6.55 0.63
C GLN A 98 -10.29 -5.81 0.35
N TYR A 99 -10.31 -4.47 0.21
CA TYR A 99 -9.09 -3.68 0.00
C TYR A 99 -8.12 -3.76 1.18
N ALA A 100 -8.59 -4.13 2.37
CA ALA A 100 -7.77 -4.40 3.55
C ALA A 100 -6.80 -5.60 3.37
N VAL A 101 -6.89 -6.35 2.27
CA VAL A 101 -5.93 -7.38 1.88
C VAL A 101 -4.50 -6.84 1.81
N PHE A 102 -4.33 -5.59 1.41
CA PHE A 102 -3.05 -4.92 1.41
C PHE A 102 -2.64 -4.47 2.82
N LEU A 103 -1.49 -4.97 3.30
CA LEU A 103 -0.88 -4.61 4.59
C LEU A 103 -1.80 -4.74 5.82
N ASN A 104 -2.69 -5.76 5.82
CA ASN A 104 -3.57 -5.97 6.97
C ASN A 104 -4.37 -4.70 7.34
N SER A 105 -4.90 -3.99 6.31
CA SER A 105 -5.60 -2.71 6.50
C SER A 105 -4.66 -1.58 6.97
N ASN A 106 -5.15 -0.65 7.77
CA ASN A 106 -4.36 0.48 8.26
C ASN A 106 -3.77 0.15 9.63
N GLN A 107 -2.47 -0.07 9.67
CA GLN A 107 -1.71 -0.31 10.89
C GLN A 107 -0.95 0.96 11.29
N ALA A 108 -0.70 1.14 12.60
CA ALA A 108 0.09 2.28 13.08
C ALA A 108 1.52 2.22 12.55
N GLN A 109 2.10 1.02 12.56
CA GLN A 109 3.46 0.75 12.12
C GLN A 109 3.51 -0.64 11.48
N THR A 110 4.21 -0.73 10.35
CA THR A 110 4.54 -2.01 9.69
C THR A 110 6.00 -1.98 9.26
N VAL A 111 6.71 -3.06 9.47
CA VAL A 111 8.07 -3.28 8.94
C VAL A 111 8.02 -4.45 8.00
N ILE A 112 8.52 -4.26 6.78
CA ILE A 112 8.52 -5.27 5.72
C ILE A 112 9.97 -5.54 5.34
N GLU A 113 10.40 -6.79 5.40
CA GLU A 113 11.68 -7.22 4.85
C GLU A 113 11.64 -7.10 3.32
N GLY A 114 12.62 -6.40 2.76
CA GLY A 114 12.73 -6.19 1.33
C GLY A 114 13.71 -7.13 0.66
N SER A 115 13.79 -7.03 -0.68
CA SER A 115 14.77 -7.78 -1.50
C SER A 115 16.01 -6.95 -1.82
N GLY A 116 16.00 -5.66 -1.55
CA GLY A 116 17.13 -4.76 -1.74
C GLY A 116 18.32 -5.15 -0.86
N LYS A 117 19.53 -4.86 -1.33
CA LYS A 117 20.76 -5.20 -0.60
C LYS A 117 21.09 -4.22 0.53
N SER A 118 20.52 -3.01 0.48
CA SER A 118 20.81 -1.94 1.43
C SER A 118 19.71 -0.89 1.40
N GLY A 119 19.78 0.03 2.36
CA GLY A 119 18.83 1.13 2.50
C GLY A 119 17.54 0.71 3.20
N LYS A 120 16.97 1.67 3.95
CA LYS A 120 15.70 1.51 4.65
C LYS A 120 14.80 2.68 4.28
N LEU A 121 13.64 2.38 3.71
CA LEU A 121 12.65 3.39 3.37
C LEU A 121 11.66 3.59 4.51
N LEU A 122 11.42 4.83 4.90
CA LEU A 122 10.27 5.22 5.71
C LEU A 122 9.15 5.73 4.81
N LEU A 123 8.08 4.98 4.68
CA LEU A 123 6.86 5.37 3.98
C LEU A 123 5.82 5.90 4.98
N ILE A 124 5.60 7.21 4.99
CA ILE A 124 4.55 7.86 5.77
C ILE A 124 3.33 7.99 4.87
N LYS A 125 2.21 7.39 5.27
CA LYS A 125 1.10 7.19 4.33
C LYS A 125 -0.28 7.30 4.96
N ASP A 126 -1.30 7.41 4.10
CA ASP A 126 -2.68 6.99 4.36
C ASP A 126 -2.96 5.65 3.67
N SER A 127 -4.23 5.27 3.51
CA SER A 127 -4.62 3.99 2.91
C SER A 127 -4.15 3.80 1.44
N TYR A 128 -3.83 4.87 0.73
CA TYR A 128 -3.23 4.75 -0.61
C TYR A 128 -1.87 4.07 -0.58
N GLY A 129 -1.08 4.28 0.46
CA GLY A 129 0.22 3.65 0.63
C GLY A 129 0.15 2.14 0.85
N ASN A 130 -1.00 1.58 1.24
CA ASN A 130 -1.13 0.13 1.43
C ASN A 130 -0.81 -0.64 0.14
N THR A 131 -1.45 -0.27 -0.98
CA THR A 131 -1.17 -0.88 -2.29
C THR A 131 0.20 -0.49 -2.83
N PHE A 132 0.66 0.74 -2.57
CA PHE A 132 1.97 1.21 -3.03
C PHE A 132 3.12 0.40 -2.42
N SER A 133 2.98 -0.06 -1.16
CA SER A 133 4.03 -0.76 -0.42
C SER A 133 4.55 -2.03 -1.10
N GLN A 134 3.78 -2.63 -2.01
CA GLN A 134 4.19 -3.84 -2.73
C GLN A 134 5.36 -3.61 -3.70
N PHE A 135 5.71 -2.36 -4.03
CA PHE A 135 6.75 -2.05 -5.02
C PHE A 135 8.11 -1.70 -4.40
N PRO A 136 8.24 -0.76 -3.45
CA PRO A 136 9.54 -0.37 -2.90
C PRO A 136 10.25 -1.47 -2.11
N VAL A 137 9.55 -2.52 -1.69
CA VAL A 137 10.13 -3.72 -1.06
C VAL A 137 11.12 -4.47 -1.96
N GLU A 138 11.13 -4.21 -3.26
CA GLU A 138 12.14 -4.78 -4.17
C GLU A 138 13.44 -3.96 -4.21
N ASP A 139 13.40 -2.70 -3.78
CA ASP A 139 14.55 -1.78 -3.86
C ASP A 139 15.34 -1.68 -2.56
N TYR A 140 14.65 -1.79 -1.42
CA TYR A 140 15.21 -1.57 -0.09
C TYR A 140 15.39 -2.88 0.69
N ALA A 141 16.32 -2.88 1.64
CA ALA A 141 16.50 -4.00 2.58
C ALA A 141 15.33 -4.10 3.55
N GLU A 142 14.78 -2.95 3.95
CA GLU A 142 13.58 -2.86 4.79
C GLU A 142 12.71 -1.68 4.33
N VAL A 143 11.39 -1.85 4.45
CA VAL A 143 10.40 -0.77 4.26
C VAL A 143 9.60 -0.62 5.55
N HIS A 144 9.77 0.52 6.21
CA HIS A 144 9.03 0.93 7.38
C HIS A 144 7.84 1.77 6.95
N VAL A 145 6.64 1.36 7.33
CA VAL A 145 5.39 2.04 6.94
C VAL A 145 4.73 2.60 8.19
N LEU A 146 4.50 3.92 8.23
CA LEU A 146 3.81 4.59 9.31
C LEU A 146 2.52 5.27 8.82
N ASP A 147 1.44 5.04 9.55
CA ASP A 147 0.19 5.76 9.37
C ASP A 147 0.00 6.71 10.58
N LEU A 148 0.26 8.00 10.37
CA LEU A 148 0.28 8.99 11.46
C LEU A 148 -1.10 9.23 12.09
N ARG A 149 -2.17 8.74 11.50
CA ARG A 149 -3.50 8.74 12.13
C ARG A 149 -3.53 7.82 13.36
N PHE A 150 -2.71 6.77 13.35
CA PHE A 150 -2.64 5.73 14.38
C PHE A 150 -1.30 5.71 15.11
N PHE A 151 -0.18 6.00 14.45
CA PHE A 151 1.14 6.09 15.05
C PHE A 151 1.23 7.31 15.97
N LYS A 152 1.69 7.12 17.22
CA LYS A 152 1.74 8.15 18.26
C LYS A 152 3.16 8.50 18.72
N GLY A 153 4.17 7.86 18.14
CA GLY A 153 5.58 8.15 18.41
C GLY A 153 6.09 9.39 17.69
N ASP A 154 7.29 9.80 18.02
CA ASP A 154 8.04 10.82 17.27
C ASP A 154 8.64 10.19 16.01
N VAL A 155 8.30 10.76 14.84
CA VAL A 155 8.75 10.25 13.54
C VAL A 155 10.26 10.43 13.36
N THR A 156 10.81 11.52 13.87
CA THR A 156 12.25 11.84 13.74
C THR A 156 13.07 10.90 14.62
N GLU A 157 12.62 10.62 15.83
CA GLU A 157 13.23 9.65 16.73
C GLU A 157 13.15 8.24 16.13
N TYR A 158 11.96 7.84 15.66
CA TYR A 158 11.77 6.55 14.98
C TYR A 158 12.73 6.37 13.80
N ALA A 159 12.89 7.39 12.95
CA ALA A 159 13.77 7.33 11.80
C ALA A 159 15.24 7.14 12.20
N LYS A 160 15.68 7.80 13.28
CA LYS A 160 17.06 7.65 13.82
C LYS A 160 17.29 6.29 14.43
N GLU A 161 16.36 5.80 15.26
CA GLU A 161 16.46 4.51 15.94
C GLU A 161 16.49 3.32 14.98
N ASN A 162 15.86 3.46 13.82
CA ASN A 162 15.78 2.42 12.80
C ASN A 162 16.77 2.60 11.63
N ASP A 163 17.69 3.56 11.69
CA ASP A 163 18.68 3.83 10.65
C ASP A 163 18.04 4.07 9.27
N ILE A 164 16.94 4.82 9.22
CA ILE A 164 16.22 5.14 7.99
C ILE A 164 17.14 5.96 7.06
N THR A 165 17.25 5.53 5.79
CA THR A 165 18.08 6.21 4.78
C THR A 165 17.27 7.12 3.88
N ASP A 166 16.02 6.79 3.61
CA ASP A 166 15.14 7.50 2.70
C ASP A 166 13.74 7.65 3.31
N ALA A 167 13.05 8.73 3.00
CA ALA A 167 11.68 8.94 3.45
C ALA A 167 10.78 9.38 2.29
N LEU A 168 9.57 8.82 2.23
CA LEU A 168 8.52 9.17 1.29
C LEU A 168 7.23 9.46 2.04
N VAL A 169 6.61 10.61 1.76
CA VAL A 169 5.27 10.96 2.23
C VAL A 169 4.28 10.77 1.08
N LEU A 170 3.32 9.86 1.26
CA LEU A 170 2.35 9.47 0.24
C LEU A 170 0.94 9.49 0.81
N TYR A 171 0.14 10.43 0.35
CA TYR A 171 -1.22 10.67 0.80
C TYR A 171 -2.17 10.94 -0.35
N GLY A 172 -3.41 10.48 -0.23
CA GLY A 172 -4.51 11.04 -1.00
C GLY A 172 -4.73 12.51 -0.64
N VAL A 173 -4.99 13.37 -1.64
CA VAL A 173 -5.09 14.84 -1.46
C VAL A 173 -6.07 15.22 -0.34
N GLN A 174 -7.20 14.52 -0.21
CA GLN A 174 -8.19 14.82 0.82
C GLN A 174 -7.67 14.60 2.24
N ASN A 175 -6.89 13.54 2.45
CA ASN A 175 -6.28 13.24 3.75
C ASN A 175 -5.10 14.17 4.02
N PHE A 176 -4.28 14.46 3.01
CA PHE A 176 -3.14 15.37 3.14
C PHE A 176 -3.54 16.74 3.68
N VAL A 177 -4.63 17.33 3.16
CA VAL A 177 -5.08 18.66 3.61
C VAL A 177 -5.81 18.65 4.96
N LYS A 178 -6.22 17.48 5.46
CA LYS A 178 -6.97 17.33 6.72
C LYS A 178 -6.11 16.77 7.84
N ASP A 179 -5.02 16.08 7.54
CA ASP A 179 -4.19 15.43 8.55
C ASP A 179 -3.36 16.46 9.32
N THR A 180 -3.67 16.62 10.60
CA THR A 180 -2.96 17.52 11.50
C THR A 180 -1.74 16.87 12.17
N ASN A 181 -1.49 15.59 11.90
CA ASN A 181 -0.38 14.83 12.48
C ASN A 181 0.89 14.87 11.60
N LEU A 182 0.80 15.41 10.36
CA LEU A 182 1.95 15.68 9.49
C LEU A 182 2.78 16.84 10.07
N ARG A 183 3.51 16.55 11.14
CA ARG A 183 4.46 17.46 11.77
C ARG A 183 5.83 16.79 11.79
N PHE A 184 6.80 17.44 11.19
CA PHE A 184 8.18 16.96 11.08
C PHE A 184 9.11 17.92 11.83
#